data_d6938fcdfa2151fa2430b0aaf8e77443
#
_entry.id   d6938fcdfa2151fa2430b0aaf8e77443
#
_cell.length_a   1.000
_cell.length_b   1.000
_cell.length_c   1.000
_cell.angle_alpha   90.00
_cell.angle_beta   90.00
_cell.angle_gamma   90.00
#
_symmetry.space_group_name_H-M   'P 1'
#
loop_
_entity.id
_entity.type
_entity.pdbx_description
1 polymer ?
#
loop_
_entity_poly.entity_id
_entity_poly.type
_entity_poly.pdbx_seq_one_letter_code
_entity_poly.pdbx_strand_id
1 'polypeptide(L)'
;VGKYTVFKNLTFAYGQDKILESLQAKRALSYRFKRDKKGWRVFVSTVIERETTSDIGCGAIGVDLNANCVAVSETDRYGNLVSTKVISCVTRGKSSEQTKAIIGDAVKQVSAMASNTGKPVVVEKLDFQRKKLESANHDNGMLSNFAYSMFDSMIHAKCFRDSNEVVEINPAYTSVIGSVNYAQKHGISVHQSAALAIARRGMRLSERPSARIAVMPVRNGGHVTFLLPVRNRKKHVWSFWTDVRKLSQAARTAHFRSGDHKKPPAPLSPEMLALGAIRESTAKLRGANRHQNCSGDVGSSNELP
;
A
#
# COMPACT_ATOMS: atom_id res chain seq x y z
N VAL A 1 -50.25 -11.47 -20.22
CA VAL A 1 -49.24 -12.57 -20.38
C VAL A 1 -48.10 -12.01 -21.20
N GLY A 2 -46.92 -11.87 -20.56
CA GLY A 2 -45.73 -11.31 -21.20
C GLY A 2 -45.21 -12.23 -22.31
N LYS A 3 -44.74 -11.66 -23.44
CA LYS A 3 -44.04 -12.41 -24.47
C LYS A 3 -42.62 -12.71 -24.01
N TYR A 4 -42.23 -13.96 -23.98
CA TYR A 4 -40.87 -14.39 -23.67
C TYR A 4 -40.03 -14.45 -24.94
N THR A 5 -38.78 -13.96 -24.85
CA THR A 5 -37.79 -14.14 -25.91
C THR A 5 -36.78 -15.19 -25.43
N VAL A 6 -36.64 -16.28 -26.15
CA VAL A 6 -35.73 -17.38 -25.79
C VAL A 6 -34.45 -17.23 -26.60
N PHE A 7 -33.33 -17.12 -25.90
CA PHE A 7 -32.01 -17.19 -26.51
C PHE A 7 -31.44 -18.60 -26.33
N LYS A 8 -31.15 -19.28 -27.43
CA LYS A 8 -30.57 -20.63 -27.43
C LYS A 8 -29.08 -20.58 -27.68
N ASN A 9 -28.34 -21.57 -27.16
CA ASN A 9 -26.91 -21.78 -27.45
C ASN A 9 -26.02 -20.57 -27.07
N LEU A 10 -26.34 -19.88 -25.96
CA LEU A 10 -25.50 -18.82 -25.44
C LEU A 10 -24.22 -19.41 -24.85
N THR A 11 -23.08 -18.95 -25.36
CA THR A 11 -21.76 -19.26 -24.79
C THR A 11 -21.05 -17.98 -24.44
N PHE A 12 -20.35 -17.99 -23.30
CA PHE A 12 -19.58 -16.85 -22.83
C PHE A 12 -18.10 -17.20 -22.91
N ALA A 13 -17.32 -16.37 -23.60
CA ALA A 13 -15.89 -16.56 -23.75
C ALA A 13 -15.15 -16.46 -22.38
N TYR A 14 -15.76 -15.78 -21.39
CA TYR A 14 -15.20 -15.59 -20.05
C TYR A 14 -16.29 -15.77 -18.99
N GLY A 15 -15.96 -16.50 -17.92
CA GLY A 15 -16.81 -16.63 -16.72
C GLY A 15 -18.05 -17.48 -16.92
N GLN A 16 -18.12 -18.33 -17.94
CA GLN A 16 -19.26 -19.24 -18.15
C GLN A 16 -19.42 -20.20 -16.98
N ASP A 17 -18.31 -20.70 -16.43
CA ASP A 17 -18.25 -21.52 -15.22
C ASP A 17 -18.92 -20.83 -14.03
N LYS A 18 -18.64 -19.55 -13.83
CA LYS A 18 -19.21 -18.73 -12.76
C LYS A 18 -20.70 -18.46 -12.93
N ILE A 19 -21.16 -18.32 -14.17
CA ILE A 19 -22.59 -18.18 -14.45
C ILE A 19 -23.31 -19.50 -14.12
N LEU A 20 -22.76 -20.63 -14.55
CA LEU A 20 -23.34 -21.96 -14.28
C LEU A 20 -23.37 -22.26 -12.77
N GLU A 21 -22.27 -22.00 -12.07
CA GLU A 21 -22.19 -22.11 -10.61
C GLU A 21 -23.28 -21.26 -9.92
N SER A 22 -23.45 -20.01 -10.38
CA SER A 22 -24.44 -19.09 -9.81
C SER A 22 -25.88 -19.55 -10.09
N LEU A 23 -26.14 -20.12 -11.26
CA LEU A 23 -27.44 -20.71 -11.59
C LEU A 23 -27.73 -21.92 -10.72
N GLN A 24 -26.76 -22.82 -10.54
CA GLN A 24 -26.90 -24.01 -9.68
C GLN A 24 -27.13 -23.60 -8.21
N ALA A 25 -26.43 -22.58 -7.75
CA ALA A 25 -26.59 -22.04 -6.40
C ALA A 25 -27.81 -21.11 -6.24
N LYS A 26 -28.65 -20.95 -7.29
CA LYS A 26 -29.83 -20.07 -7.32
C LYS A 26 -29.52 -18.62 -6.93
N ARG A 27 -28.31 -18.14 -7.24
CA ARG A 27 -27.92 -16.76 -7.00
C ARG A 27 -28.56 -15.82 -8.03
N ALA A 28 -28.79 -14.58 -7.63
CA ALA A 28 -29.33 -13.57 -8.52
C ALA A 28 -28.37 -13.25 -9.67
N LEU A 29 -28.89 -13.18 -10.89
CA LEU A 29 -28.18 -12.78 -12.09
C LEU A 29 -28.76 -11.48 -12.62
N SER A 30 -27.90 -10.55 -13.01
CA SER A 30 -28.28 -9.32 -13.71
C SER A 30 -27.85 -9.41 -15.16
N TYR A 31 -28.73 -8.98 -16.06
CA TYR A 31 -28.49 -9.03 -17.50
C TYR A 31 -28.47 -7.65 -18.08
N ARG A 32 -27.46 -7.35 -18.91
CA ARG A 32 -27.37 -6.12 -19.69
C ARG A 32 -27.19 -6.43 -21.16
N PHE A 33 -28.11 -5.94 -21.98
CA PHE A 33 -28.07 -6.07 -23.43
C PHE A 33 -27.51 -4.79 -24.02
N LYS A 34 -26.55 -4.92 -24.96
CA LYS A 34 -25.97 -3.82 -25.71
C LYS A 34 -25.95 -4.18 -27.20
N ARG A 35 -26.41 -3.26 -28.04
CA ARG A 35 -26.28 -3.36 -29.47
C ARG A 35 -25.12 -2.50 -29.95
N ASP A 36 -24.23 -3.07 -30.75
CA ASP A 36 -23.15 -2.36 -31.44
C ASP A 36 -23.17 -2.69 -32.96
N LYS A 37 -22.14 -2.21 -33.69
CA LYS A 37 -22.01 -2.45 -35.12
C LYS A 37 -21.88 -3.94 -35.50
N LYS A 38 -21.51 -4.80 -34.55
CA LYS A 38 -21.32 -6.25 -34.72
C LYS A 38 -22.54 -7.06 -34.26
N GLY A 39 -23.62 -6.41 -33.79
CA GLY A 39 -24.84 -7.05 -33.34
C GLY A 39 -25.11 -6.89 -31.84
N TRP A 40 -25.88 -7.83 -31.29
CA TRP A 40 -26.26 -7.83 -29.90
C TRP A 40 -25.21 -8.53 -29.02
N ARG A 41 -24.89 -7.92 -27.88
CA ARG A 41 -24.08 -8.54 -26.83
C ARG A 41 -24.86 -8.62 -25.55
N VAL A 42 -24.70 -9.73 -24.85
CA VAL A 42 -25.27 -9.96 -23.52
C VAL A 42 -24.15 -9.98 -22.51
N PHE A 43 -24.30 -9.20 -21.44
CA PHE A 43 -23.42 -9.21 -20.29
C PHE A 43 -24.22 -9.76 -19.10
N VAL A 44 -23.64 -10.72 -18.40
CA VAL A 44 -24.22 -11.30 -17.21
C VAL A 44 -23.34 -10.93 -16.03
N SER A 45 -23.96 -10.44 -14.96
CA SER A 45 -23.28 -10.14 -13.71
C SER A 45 -23.90 -10.98 -12.58
N THR A 46 -23.07 -11.53 -11.73
CA THR A 46 -23.48 -12.32 -10.57
C THR A 46 -22.61 -11.95 -9.36
N VAL A 47 -23.12 -12.23 -8.19
CA VAL A 47 -22.35 -12.15 -6.95
C VAL A 47 -21.59 -13.46 -6.79
N ILE A 48 -20.27 -13.37 -6.66
CA ILE A 48 -19.40 -14.52 -6.41
C ILE A 48 -18.96 -14.44 -4.95
N GLU A 49 -19.21 -15.50 -4.20
CA GLU A 49 -18.58 -15.68 -2.89
C GLU A 49 -17.10 -15.93 -3.11
N ARG A 50 -16.29 -15.26 -2.31
CA ARG A 50 -14.86 -15.30 -2.43
C ARG A 50 -14.24 -15.78 -1.13
N GLU A 51 -13.46 -16.83 -1.22
CA GLU A 51 -12.51 -17.17 -0.18
C GLU A 51 -11.26 -16.30 -0.34
N THR A 52 -10.87 -15.61 0.72
CA THR A 52 -9.66 -14.80 0.74
C THR A 52 -8.53 -15.68 1.27
N THR A 53 -7.44 -15.76 0.52
CA THR A 53 -6.26 -16.57 0.92
C THR A 53 -5.23 -15.77 1.71
N SER A 54 -5.39 -14.44 1.76
CA SER A 54 -4.48 -13.55 2.49
C SER A 54 -4.94 -13.32 3.93
N ASP A 55 -3.96 -13.28 4.85
CA ASP A 55 -4.18 -13.03 6.27
C ASP A 55 -3.32 -11.85 6.77
N ILE A 56 -3.96 -10.80 7.28
CA ILE A 56 -3.30 -9.63 7.89
C ILE A 56 -2.50 -10.00 9.14
N GLY A 57 -2.83 -11.11 9.80
CA GLY A 57 -2.07 -11.64 10.93
C GLY A 57 -0.67 -12.13 10.56
N CYS A 58 -0.41 -12.43 9.28
CA CYS A 58 0.91 -12.80 8.76
C CYS A 58 1.77 -11.59 8.38
N GLY A 59 1.17 -10.39 8.30
CA GLY A 59 1.80 -9.16 7.83
C GLY A 59 1.00 -8.51 6.71
N ALA A 60 1.61 -7.56 6.00
CA ALA A 60 0.96 -6.82 4.94
C ALA A 60 1.94 -6.38 3.84
N ILE A 61 1.41 -6.16 2.65
CA ILE A 61 2.10 -5.53 1.51
C ILE A 61 1.58 -4.10 1.38
N GLY A 62 2.35 -3.12 1.86
CA GLY A 62 2.00 -1.70 1.69
C GLY A 62 2.43 -1.17 0.34
N VAL A 63 1.60 -0.33 -0.26
CA VAL A 63 1.82 0.23 -1.60
C VAL A 63 1.70 1.74 -1.55
N ASP A 64 2.76 2.44 -1.94
CA ASP A 64 2.81 3.90 -2.13
C ASP A 64 2.90 4.20 -3.62
N LEU A 65 1.84 4.79 -4.18
CA LEU A 65 1.74 5.10 -5.59
C LEU A 65 2.24 6.51 -5.88
N ASN A 66 3.23 6.60 -6.76
CA ASN A 66 3.86 7.86 -7.17
C ASN A 66 3.76 8.09 -8.68
N ALA A 67 4.09 9.30 -9.13
CA ALA A 67 3.98 9.69 -10.54
C ALA A 67 4.77 8.78 -11.51
N ASN A 68 5.91 8.24 -11.07
CA ASN A 68 6.83 7.47 -11.91
C ASN A 68 7.11 6.05 -11.40
N CYS A 69 6.61 5.70 -10.22
CA CYS A 69 6.86 4.39 -9.63
C CYS A 69 5.79 4.00 -8.60
N VAL A 70 5.70 2.71 -8.38
CA VAL A 70 4.98 2.10 -7.28
C VAL A 70 6.01 1.57 -6.30
N ALA A 71 6.07 2.13 -5.10
CA ALA A 71 6.90 1.61 -4.03
C ALA A 71 6.11 0.60 -3.19
N VAL A 72 6.74 -0.52 -2.91
CA VAL A 72 6.13 -1.64 -2.18
C VAL A 72 7.01 -1.98 -0.99
N SER A 73 6.41 -2.21 0.16
CA SER A 73 7.08 -2.70 1.37
C SER A 73 6.30 -3.84 1.99
N GLU A 74 6.98 -4.93 2.23
CA GLU A 74 6.45 -6.11 2.88
C GLU A 74 6.78 -6.08 4.37
N THR A 75 5.82 -6.44 5.22
CA THR A 75 6.01 -6.58 6.67
C THR A 75 5.81 -8.02 7.13
N ASP A 76 6.42 -8.35 8.27
CA ASP A 76 6.06 -9.53 9.05
C ASP A 76 4.81 -9.26 9.92
N ARG A 77 4.38 -10.26 10.68
CA ARG A 77 3.25 -10.17 11.63
C ARG A 77 3.41 -9.10 12.71
N TYR A 78 4.61 -8.64 12.98
CA TYR A 78 4.91 -7.61 13.97
C TYR A 78 5.07 -6.22 13.33
N GLY A 79 4.94 -6.14 12.01
CA GLY A 79 5.13 -4.91 11.25
C GLY A 79 6.59 -4.52 11.06
N ASN A 80 7.54 -5.46 11.21
CA ASN A 80 8.93 -5.21 10.83
C ASN A 80 9.06 -5.33 9.31
N LEU A 81 9.98 -4.56 8.75
CA LEU A 81 10.29 -4.61 7.33
C LEU A 81 10.93 -5.95 6.97
N VAL A 82 10.35 -6.65 6.01
CA VAL A 82 10.89 -7.90 5.43
C VAL A 82 11.59 -7.60 4.12
N SER A 83 10.90 -6.95 3.20
CA SER A 83 11.43 -6.62 1.87
C SER A 83 10.86 -5.32 1.33
N THR A 84 11.56 -4.71 0.36
CA THR A 84 11.06 -3.56 -0.39
C THR A 84 11.30 -3.74 -1.88
N LYS A 85 10.40 -3.18 -2.69
CA LYS A 85 10.53 -3.15 -4.13
C LYS A 85 10.08 -1.80 -4.68
N VAL A 86 10.76 -1.32 -5.72
CA VAL A 86 10.31 -0.17 -6.51
C VAL A 86 10.00 -0.68 -7.91
N ILE A 87 8.76 -0.51 -8.34
CA ILE A 87 8.28 -0.91 -9.65
C ILE A 87 8.16 0.36 -10.50
N SER A 88 8.86 0.41 -11.63
CA SER A 88 8.75 1.55 -12.56
C SER A 88 7.33 1.64 -13.12
N CYS A 89 6.74 2.83 -13.07
CA CYS A 89 5.37 3.09 -13.53
C CYS A 89 5.29 4.47 -14.20
N VAL A 90 6.14 4.72 -15.21
CA VAL A 90 6.22 6.01 -15.91
C VAL A 90 5.11 6.09 -16.95
N THR A 91 4.06 6.85 -16.63
CA THR A 91 2.87 7.02 -17.50
C THR A 91 2.84 8.35 -18.23
N ARG A 92 3.70 9.30 -17.86
CA ARG A 92 3.76 10.62 -18.49
C ARG A 92 4.16 10.51 -19.96
N GLY A 93 3.40 11.16 -20.85
CA GLY A 93 3.65 11.15 -22.30
C GLY A 93 3.27 9.83 -22.99
N LYS A 94 2.56 8.93 -22.30
CA LYS A 94 2.08 7.67 -22.85
C LYS A 94 0.61 7.77 -23.29
N SER A 95 0.25 6.99 -24.31
CA SER A 95 -1.16 6.85 -24.70
C SER A 95 -1.98 6.17 -23.59
N SER A 96 -3.30 6.24 -23.67
CA SER A 96 -4.20 5.57 -22.72
C SER A 96 -3.94 4.06 -22.65
N GLU A 97 -3.75 3.41 -23.79
CA GLU A 97 -3.49 1.97 -23.86
C GLU A 97 -2.11 1.60 -23.30
N GLN A 98 -1.08 2.40 -23.58
CA GLN A 98 0.24 2.22 -23.00
C GLN A 98 0.21 2.43 -21.48
N THR A 99 -0.48 3.47 -21.02
CA THR A 99 -0.68 3.73 -19.58
C THR A 99 -1.35 2.55 -18.91
N LYS A 100 -2.41 2.01 -19.51
CA LYS A 100 -3.10 0.82 -19.00
C LYS A 100 -2.20 -0.41 -18.95
N ALA A 101 -1.37 -0.64 -19.96
CA ALA A 101 -0.42 -1.75 -19.97
C ALA A 101 0.63 -1.62 -18.85
N ILE A 102 1.25 -0.44 -18.70
CA ILE A 102 2.25 -0.16 -17.67
C ILE A 102 1.68 -0.35 -16.26
N ILE A 103 0.50 0.21 -16.00
CA ILE A 103 -0.19 0.06 -14.71
C ILE A 103 -0.56 -1.42 -14.49
N GLY A 104 -1.04 -2.11 -15.53
CA GLY A 104 -1.38 -3.53 -15.46
C GLY A 104 -0.21 -4.41 -15.06
N ASP A 105 0.98 -4.13 -15.57
CA ASP A 105 2.19 -4.87 -15.22
C ASP A 105 2.66 -4.58 -13.79
N ALA A 106 2.53 -3.33 -13.32
CA ALA A 106 2.79 -3.00 -11.92
C ALA A 106 1.82 -3.71 -10.97
N VAL A 107 0.53 -3.67 -11.28
CA VAL A 107 -0.53 -4.35 -10.51
C VAL A 107 -0.32 -5.87 -10.45
N LYS A 108 0.06 -6.51 -11.59
CA LYS A 108 0.40 -7.96 -11.61
C LYS A 108 1.52 -8.28 -10.63
N GLN A 109 2.58 -7.47 -10.59
CA GLN A 109 3.72 -7.69 -9.70
C GLN A 109 3.31 -7.54 -8.22
N VAL A 110 2.51 -6.52 -7.88
CA VAL A 110 2.01 -6.33 -6.50
C VAL A 110 1.12 -7.51 -6.08
N SER A 111 0.15 -7.90 -6.93
CA SER A 111 -0.74 -9.02 -6.64
C SER A 111 0.02 -10.35 -6.50
N ALA A 112 1.03 -10.58 -7.34
CA ALA A 112 1.87 -11.78 -7.23
C ALA A 112 2.67 -11.82 -5.90
N MET A 113 3.19 -10.67 -5.43
CA MET A 113 3.84 -10.60 -4.11
C MET A 113 2.86 -10.96 -3.00
N ALA A 114 1.62 -10.46 -3.05
CA ALA A 114 0.58 -10.77 -2.08
C ALA A 114 0.23 -12.27 -2.07
N SER A 115 -0.01 -12.86 -3.26
CA SER A 115 -0.31 -14.28 -3.39
C SER A 115 0.83 -15.18 -2.89
N ASN A 116 2.07 -14.84 -3.22
CA ASN A 116 3.23 -15.65 -2.82
C ASN A 116 3.49 -15.62 -1.31
N THR A 117 3.06 -14.56 -0.63
CA THR A 117 3.30 -14.37 0.81
C THR A 117 2.07 -14.62 1.67
N GLY A 118 0.90 -14.79 1.06
CA GLY A 118 -0.37 -14.93 1.77
C GLY A 118 -0.75 -13.67 2.57
N LYS A 119 -0.28 -12.48 2.16
CA LYS A 119 -0.49 -11.21 2.87
C LYS A 119 -1.41 -10.29 2.08
N PRO A 120 -2.31 -9.53 2.72
CA PRO A 120 -3.15 -8.56 2.04
C PRO A 120 -2.34 -7.39 1.49
N VAL A 121 -2.86 -6.79 0.43
CA VAL A 121 -2.35 -5.53 -0.13
C VAL A 121 -3.00 -4.37 0.62
N VAL A 122 -2.19 -3.42 1.11
CA VAL A 122 -2.67 -2.20 1.77
C VAL A 122 -2.39 -1.01 0.89
N VAL A 123 -3.43 -0.26 0.55
CA VAL A 123 -3.37 0.94 -0.30
C VAL A 123 -3.96 2.14 0.42
N GLU A 124 -3.58 3.34 -0.01
CA GLU A 124 -4.23 4.56 0.46
C GLU A 124 -5.59 4.73 -0.20
N LYS A 125 -6.62 5.05 0.61
CA LYS A 125 -7.93 5.46 0.10
C LYS A 125 -7.82 6.85 -0.51
N LEU A 126 -7.87 6.94 -1.83
CA LEU A 126 -7.73 8.18 -2.56
C LEU A 126 -9.11 8.85 -2.77
N ASP A 127 -9.29 10.03 -2.20
CA ASP A 127 -10.47 10.86 -2.46
C ASP A 127 -10.23 11.72 -3.71
N PHE A 128 -10.65 11.18 -4.85
CA PHE A 128 -10.50 11.86 -6.15
C PHE A 128 -11.36 13.13 -6.28
N GLN A 129 -12.43 13.27 -5.50
CA GLN A 129 -13.27 14.45 -5.56
C GLN A 129 -12.58 15.68 -4.93
N ARG A 130 -11.88 15.49 -3.81
CA ARG A 130 -11.07 16.55 -3.18
C ARG A 130 -9.89 16.98 -4.04
N LYS A 131 -9.20 16.04 -4.69
CA LYS A 131 -8.05 16.35 -5.56
C LYS A 131 -8.44 17.14 -6.83
N LYS A 132 -9.66 17.01 -7.34
CA LYS A 132 -10.15 17.83 -8.46
C LYS A 132 -10.24 19.32 -8.11
N LEU A 133 -10.58 19.65 -6.88
CA LEU A 133 -10.67 21.06 -6.41
C LEU A 133 -9.27 21.70 -6.17
N GLU A 134 -8.27 20.90 -5.78
CA GLU A 134 -6.92 21.40 -5.53
C GLU A 134 -6.06 21.50 -6.81
N SER A 135 -6.40 20.78 -7.88
CA SER A 135 -5.60 20.72 -9.11
C SER A 135 -6.11 21.61 -10.26
N ALA A 136 -6.99 22.56 -9.98
CA ALA A 136 -7.52 23.49 -11.00
C ALA A 136 -6.44 24.36 -11.71
N ASN A 137 -5.17 24.28 -11.29
CA ASN A 137 -4.10 25.13 -11.78
C ASN A 137 -2.99 24.42 -12.59
N HIS A 138 -3.07 23.12 -12.86
CA HIS A 138 -2.04 22.47 -13.71
C HIS A 138 -2.57 21.24 -14.47
N ASP A 139 -2.35 21.20 -15.79
CA ASP A 139 -2.60 20.05 -16.69
C ASP A 139 -1.93 18.74 -16.24
N ASN A 140 -0.85 18.84 -15.44
CA ASN A 140 -0.15 17.71 -14.84
C ASN A 140 -0.98 16.96 -13.77
N GLY A 141 -1.96 17.61 -13.11
CA GLY A 141 -2.78 16.99 -12.07
C GLY A 141 -3.84 16.04 -12.64
N MET A 142 -4.38 16.34 -13.81
CA MET A 142 -5.44 15.54 -14.42
C MET A 142 -4.91 14.18 -14.92
N LEU A 143 -3.72 14.18 -15.52
CA LEU A 143 -3.08 12.95 -16.00
C LEU A 143 -2.69 12.03 -14.83
N SER A 144 -2.16 12.60 -13.76
CA SER A 144 -1.88 11.87 -12.51
C SER A 144 -3.15 11.27 -11.91
N ASN A 145 -4.24 12.02 -11.82
CA ASN A 145 -5.50 11.53 -11.25
C ASN A 145 -6.09 10.37 -12.06
N PHE A 146 -5.98 10.40 -13.38
CA PHE A 146 -6.40 9.31 -14.25
C PHE A 146 -5.58 8.03 -14.00
N ALA A 147 -4.27 8.13 -13.94
CA ALA A 147 -3.39 7.00 -13.68
C ALA A 147 -3.62 6.41 -12.27
N TYR A 148 -3.83 7.26 -11.26
CA TYR A 148 -4.17 6.84 -9.91
C TYR A 148 -5.52 6.09 -9.85
N SER A 149 -6.57 6.62 -10.48
CA SER A 149 -7.89 5.97 -10.53
C SER A 149 -7.84 4.66 -11.29
N MET A 150 -7.04 4.57 -12.35
CA MET A 150 -6.83 3.35 -13.10
C MET A 150 -6.10 2.29 -12.27
N PHE A 151 -5.03 2.68 -11.57
CA PHE A 151 -4.30 1.77 -10.66
C PHE A 151 -5.22 1.21 -9.59
N ASP A 152 -5.97 2.08 -8.91
CA ASP A 152 -6.92 1.70 -7.86
C ASP A 152 -7.93 0.67 -8.36
N SER A 153 -8.60 0.96 -9.47
CA SER A 153 -9.57 0.04 -10.07
C SER A 153 -8.93 -1.29 -10.48
N MET A 154 -7.71 -1.26 -11.02
CA MET A 154 -7.03 -2.46 -11.51
C MET A 154 -6.47 -3.31 -10.36
N ILE A 155 -5.95 -2.71 -9.28
CA ILE A 155 -5.43 -3.48 -8.14
C ILE A 155 -6.56 -4.21 -7.41
N HIS A 156 -7.71 -3.53 -7.19
CA HIS A 156 -8.90 -4.17 -6.64
C HIS A 156 -9.39 -5.33 -7.51
N ALA A 157 -9.52 -5.11 -8.81
CA ALA A 157 -9.98 -6.16 -9.74
C ALA A 157 -9.00 -7.34 -9.84
N LYS A 158 -7.69 -7.07 -9.80
CA LYS A 158 -6.67 -8.13 -9.89
C LYS A 158 -6.58 -8.93 -8.58
N CYS A 159 -6.48 -8.25 -7.44
CA CYS A 159 -6.47 -8.89 -6.14
C CYS A 159 -7.75 -9.69 -5.89
N PHE A 160 -8.91 -9.17 -6.34
CA PHE A 160 -10.16 -9.94 -6.29
C PHE A 160 -10.04 -11.26 -7.05
N ARG A 161 -9.49 -11.28 -8.26
CA ARG A 161 -9.31 -12.49 -9.07
C ARG A 161 -8.31 -13.47 -8.47
N ASP A 162 -7.29 -12.95 -7.80
CA ASP A 162 -6.21 -13.74 -7.22
C ASP A 162 -6.50 -14.15 -5.75
N SER A 163 -7.72 -13.91 -5.25
CA SER A 163 -8.12 -14.17 -3.86
C SER A 163 -7.31 -13.44 -2.80
N ASN A 164 -6.67 -12.32 -3.16
CA ASN A 164 -5.96 -11.44 -2.24
C ASN A 164 -6.89 -10.36 -1.68
N GLU A 165 -6.81 -10.07 -0.40
CA GLU A 165 -7.52 -8.95 0.21
C GLU A 165 -6.85 -7.62 -0.14
N VAL A 166 -7.63 -6.55 -0.34
CA VAL A 166 -7.16 -5.17 -0.43
C VAL A 166 -7.74 -4.39 0.74
N VAL A 167 -6.84 -3.83 1.55
CA VAL A 167 -7.21 -3.01 2.72
C VAL A 167 -6.95 -1.54 2.37
N GLU A 168 -7.98 -0.72 2.41
CA GLU A 168 -7.86 0.73 2.22
C GLU A 168 -7.61 1.43 3.55
N ILE A 169 -6.63 2.34 3.57
CA ILE A 169 -6.31 3.14 4.75
C ILE A 169 -6.39 4.64 4.46
N ASN A 170 -6.56 5.44 5.53
CA ASN A 170 -6.52 6.89 5.40
C ASN A 170 -5.08 7.36 5.05
N PRO A 171 -4.89 8.18 3.98
CA PRO A 171 -3.58 8.61 3.50
C PRO A 171 -2.88 9.69 4.35
N ALA A 172 -3.56 10.22 5.39
CA ALA A 172 -3.04 11.35 6.15
C ALA A 172 -1.66 11.05 6.77
N TYR A 173 -0.67 11.84 6.37
CA TYR A 173 0.71 11.85 6.90
C TYR A 173 1.54 10.57 6.70
N THR A 174 1.12 9.59 5.89
CA THR A 174 1.87 8.35 5.65
C THR A 174 3.30 8.61 5.20
N SER A 175 3.51 9.52 4.26
CA SER A 175 4.85 9.91 3.79
C SER A 175 5.71 10.56 4.88
N VAL A 176 5.12 11.39 5.76
CA VAL A 176 5.83 12.02 6.89
C VAL A 176 6.19 10.99 7.93
N ILE A 177 5.24 10.14 8.30
CA ILE A 177 5.42 9.03 9.25
C ILE A 177 6.50 8.07 8.75
N GLY A 178 6.43 7.67 7.49
CA GLY A 178 7.42 6.83 6.84
C GLY A 178 8.82 7.43 6.92
N SER A 179 8.96 8.68 6.48
CA SER A 179 10.25 9.37 6.44
C SER A 179 10.88 9.54 7.83
N VAL A 180 10.07 9.86 8.86
CA VAL A 180 10.56 10.08 10.23
C VAL A 180 10.89 8.76 10.92
N ASN A 181 10.05 7.73 10.78
CA ASN A 181 10.15 6.52 11.58
C ASN A 181 11.01 5.43 10.92
N TYR A 182 11.06 5.39 9.59
CA TYR A 182 11.55 4.21 8.88
C TYR A 182 12.64 4.46 7.86
N ALA A 183 12.67 5.63 7.17
CA ALA A 183 13.59 5.85 6.05
C ALA A 183 15.05 5.68 6.47
N GLN A 184 15.50 6.39 7.47
CA GLN A 184 16.88 6.28 7.98
C GLN A 184 17.12 4.94 8.68
N LYS A 185 16.18 4.50 9.52
CA LYS A 185 16.31 3.27 10.31
C LYS A 185 16.60 2.03 9.45
N HIS A 186 16.01 1.99 8.26
CA HIS A 186 16.14 0.85 7.34
C HIS A 186 16.99 1.16 6.09
N GLY A 187 17.50 2.38 5.95
CA GLY A 187 18.27 2.80 4.76
C GLY A 187 17.46 2.76 3.46
N ILE A 188 16.15 3.00 3.55
CA ILE A 188 15.22 2.93 2.42
C ILE A 188 14.76 4.31 1.97
N SER A 189 14.29 4.41 0.73
CA SER A 189 13.79 5.66 0.16
C SER A 189 12.55 6.18 0.87
N VAL A 190 12.23 7.47 0.67
CA VAL A 190 11.02 8.10 1.22
C VAL A 190 9.75 7.38 0.75
N HIS A 191 9.71 6.89 -0.49
CA HIS A 191 8.56 6.17 -1.03
C HIS A 191 8.43 4.77 -0.45
N GLN A 192 9.52 4.03 -0.31
CA GLN A 192 9.51 2.72 0.36
C GLN A 192 9.13 2.85 1.83
N SER A 193 9.61 3.90 2.51
CA SER A 193 9.24 4.16 3.90
C SER A 193 7.76 4.57 4.07
N ALA A 194 7.20 5.28 3.10
CA ALA A 194 5.76 5.57 3.04
C ALA A 194 4.96 4.27 2.86
N ALA A 195 5.38 3.39 1.93
CA ALA A 195 4.78 2.08 1.73
C ALA A 195 4.81 1.23 3.02
N LEU A 196 5.91 1.28 3.78
CA LEU A 196 6.01 0.62 5.09
C LEU A 196 5.02 1.21 6.12
N ALA A 197 4.88 2.54 6.14
CA ALA A 197 3.90 3.19 7.01
C ALA A 197 2.47 2.80 6.64
N ILE A 198 2.17 2.68 5.34
CA ILE A 198 0.89 2.22 4.81
C ILE A 198 0.60 0.78 5.27
N ALA A 199 1.55 -0.16 5.09
CA ALA A 199 1.41 -1.54 5.54
C ALA A 199 1.09 -1.60 7.04
N ARG A 200 1.88 -0.91 7.86
CA ARG A 200 1.72 -0.89 9.33
C ARG A 200 0.39 -0.28 9.77
N ARG A 201 -0.09 0.75 9.06
CA ARG A 201 -1.41 1.34 9.31
C ARG A 201 -2.54 0.36 9.00
N GLY A 202 -2.45 -0.40 7.92
CA GLY A 202 -3.39 -1.48 7.60
C GLY A 202 -3.45 -2.54 8.71
N MET A 203 -2.31 -2.86 9.28
CA MET A 203 -2.19 -3.76 10.45
C MET A 203 -2.60 -3.10 11.78
N ARG A 204 -3.05 -1.84 11.79
CA ARG A 204 -3.43 -1.06 12.98
C ARG A 204 -2.31 -0.91 14.02
N LEU A 205 -1.07 -0.92 13.58
CA LEU A 205 0.09 -0.77 14.44
C LEU A 205 0.37 0.70 14.79
N SER A 206 1.05 0.92 15.91
CA SER A 206 1.40 2.25 16.37
C SER A 206 2.33 2.98 15.40
N GLU A 207 2.01 4.24 15.12
CA GLU A 207 2.80 5.16 14.28
C GLU A 207 3.67 6.11 15.12
N ARG A 208 3.75 5.91 16.42
CA ARG A 208 4.52 6.80 17.30
C ARG A 208 6.00 6.76 16.94
N PRO A 209 6.66 7.95 16.86
CA PRO A 209 8.11 7.98 16.73
C PRO A 209 8.77 7.30 17.91
N SER A 210 9.86 6.65 17.62
CA SER A 210 10.62 5.92 18.62
C SER A 210 11.71 6.76 19.27
N ALA A 211 12.04 7.93 18.71
CA ALA A 211 13.06 8.85 19.17
C ALA A 211 12.47 10.26 19.32
N ARG A 212 13.16 11.14 20.05
CA ARG A 212 12.84 12.56 20.15
C ARG A 212 13.42 13.40 19.00
N ILE A 213 14.41 12.86 18.31
CA ILE A 213 15.08 13.50 17.18
C ILE A 213 14.64 12.75 15.93
N ALA A 214 14.16 13.49 14.95
CA ALA A 214 13.90 12.99 13.61
C ALA A 214 15.11 13.24 12.70
N VAL A 215 15.50 12.23 11.95
CA VAL A 215 16.50 12.34 10.88
C VAL A 215 15.83 11.89 9.60
N MET A 216 15.72 12.80 8.63
CA MET A 216 15.01 12.54 7.38
C MET A 216 15.93 12.70 6.19
N PRO A 217 15.91 11.79 5.22
CA PRO A 217 16.69 11.94 4.01
C PRO A 217 16.16 13.12 3.17
N VAL A 218 17.08 13.83 2.52
CA VAL A 218 16.80 14.85 1.51
C VAL A 218 17.33 14.42 0.15
N ARG A 219 16.92 15.12 -0.89
CA ARG A 219 17.49 14.90 -2.23
C ARG A 219 19.01 15.12 -2.17
N ASN A 220 19.75 14.38 -2.98
CA ASN A 220 21.22 14.42 -3.08
C ASN A 220 21.99 13.74 -1.93
N GLY A 221 21.36 12.79 -1.21
CA GLY A 221 22.04 11.94 -0.24
C GLY A 221 22.30 12.55 1.13
N GLY A 222 21.82 13.78 1.38
CA GLY A 222 21.92 14.42 2.70
C GLY A 222 20.77 14.03 3.63
N HIS A 223 20.87 14.53 4.88
CA HIS A 223 19.84 14.36 5.92
C HIS A 223 19.56 15.69 6.60
N VAL A 224 18.32 15.90 7.01
CA VAL A 224 17.94 16.99 7.92
C VAL A 224 17.54 16.41 9.25
N THR A 225 17.97 17.08 10.32
CA THR A 225 17.74 16.67 11.70
C THR A 225 16.95 17.75 12.42
N PHE A 226 15.92 17.36 13.17
CA PHE A 226 15.12 18.29 13.99
C PHE A 226 14.50 17.59 15.18
N LEU A 227 14.22 18.36 16.24
CA LEU A 227 13.52 17.87 17.42
C LEU A 227 12.04 17.68 17.12
N LEU A 228 11.50 16.54 17.50
CA LEU A 228 10.07 16.28 17.41
C LEU A 228 9.31 17.06 18.49
N PRO A 229 8.12 17.59 18.18
CA PRO A 229 7.30 18.31 19.13
C PRO A 229 6.80 17.37 20.24
N VAL A 230 6.50 17.93 21.38
CA VAL A 230 5.85 17.17 22.46
C VAL A 230 4.38 16.94 22.09
N ARG A 231 3.94 15.67 22.14
CA ARG A 231 2.57 15.32 21.83
C ARG A 231 1.60 15.84 22.88
N ASN A 232 0.67 16.68 22.48
CA ASN A 232 -0.47 17.05 23.30
C ASN A 232 -1.51 15.92 23.26
N ARG A 233 -1.71 15.21 24.39
CA ARG A 233 -2.65 14.08 24.50
C ARG A 233 -4.12 14.51 24.44
N LYS A 234 -4.43 15.79 24.69
CA LYS A 234 -5.78 16.35 24.59
C LYS A 234 -6.22 16.62 23.14
N LYS A 235 -5.28 16.64 22.18
CA LYS A 235 -5.55 16.84 20.75
C LYS A 235 -5.50 15.54 19.99
N HIS A 236 -6.21 15.49 18.85
CA HIS A 236 -6.14 14.38 17.93
C HIS A 236 -4.69 14.12 17.47
N VAL A 237 -4.32 12.85 17.23
CA VAL A 237 -2.95 12.46 16.85
C VAL A 237 -2.43 13.18 15.59
N TRP A 238 -3.32 13.57 14.70
CA TRP A 238 -2.93 14.28 13.49
C TRP A 238 -2.42 15.70 13.74
N SER A 239 -2.78 16.36 14.87
CA SER A 239 -2.19 17.65 15.23
C SER A 239 -0.68 17.52 15.44
N PHE A 240 -0.22 16.44 16.06
CA PHE A 240 1.20 16.14 16.21
C PHE A 240 1.89 15.98 14.85
N TRP A 241 1.31 15.20 13.94
CA TRP A 241 1.89 15.00 12.60
C TRP A 241 1.83 16.23 11.72
N THR A 242 0.85 17.13 11.93
CA THR A 242 0.83 18.46 11.31
C THR A 242 2.06 19.29 11.72
N ASP A 243 2.36 19.30 13.02
CA ASP A 243 3.51 20.05 13.54
C ASP A 243 4.84 19.42 13.08
N VAL A 244 4.95 18.10 13.07
CA VAL A 244 6.11 17.37 12.51
C VAL A 244 6.30 17.72 11.02
N ARG A 245 5.22 17.78 10.23
CA ARG A 245 5.28 18.17 8.82
C ARG A 245 5.82 19.59 8.64
N LYS A 246 5.34 20.55 9.44
CA LYS A 246 5.82 21.95 9.41
C LYS A 246 7.32 22.03 9.74
N LEU A 247 7.75 21.36 10.81
CA LEU A 247 9.16 21.31 11.22
C LEU A 247 10.05 20.66 10.15
N SER A 248 9.60 19.57 9.54
CA SER A 248 10.33 18.92 8.46
C SER A 248 10.48 19.81 7.21
N GLN A 249 9.44 20.57 6.87
CA GLN A 249 9.49 21.54 5.77
C GLN A 249 10.46 22.67 6.07
N ALA A 250 10.42 23.24 7.29
CA ALA A 250 11.34 24.30 7.71
C ALA A 250 12.79 23.81 7.70
N ALA A 251 13.07 22.62 8.24
CA ALA A 251 14.41 22.03 8.25
C ALA A 251 14.95 21.79 6.82
N ARG A 252 14.11 21.27 5.91
CA ARG A 252 14.49 21.12 4.49
C ARG A 252 14.77 22.46 3.83
N THR A 253 13.94 23.48 4.05
CA THR A 253 14.14 24.81 3.48
C THR A 253 15.43 25.43 4.00
N ALA A 254 15.73 25.32 5.29
CA ALA A 254 16.99 25.79 5.88
C ALA A 254 18.21 25.09 5.26
N HIS A 255 18.16 23.76 5.13
CA HIS A 255 19.23 22.96 4.51
C HIS A 255 19.53 23.39 3.07
N PHE A 256 18.51 23.63 2.26
CA PHE A 256 18.71 24.07 0.88
C PHE A 256 19.17 25.53 0.76
N ARG A 257 18.83 26.40 1.72
CA ARG A 257 19.30 27.79 1.76
C ARG A 257 20.74 27.91 2.24
N SER A 258 21.18 27.07 3.17
CA SER A 258 22.56 27.09 3.70
C SER A 258 23.63 26.66 2.69
N GLY A 259 23.23 26.06 1.55
CA GLY A 259 24.15 25.50 0.57
C GLY A 259 24.84 24.21 1.02
N ASP A 260 24.48 23.66 2.17
CA ASP A 260 25.04 22.41 2.72
C ASP A 260 24.78 21.18 1.87
N HIS A 261 23.88 21.29 0.87
CA HIS A 261 23.64 20.23 -0.11
C HIS A 261 24.85 19.89 -1.00
N LYS A 262 25.91 20.72 -0.96
CA LYS A 262 27.19 20.49 -1.68
C LYS A 262 28.24 19.81 -0.80
N LYS A 263 28.02 19.69 0.51
CA LYS A 263 28.94 19.03 1.44
C LYS A 263 28.53 17.58 1.64
N PRO A 264 29.48 16.64 1.73
CA PRO A 264 29.14 15.28 2.15
C PRO A 264 28.48 15.32 3.55
N PRO A 265 27.54 14.40 3.84
CA PRO A 265 26.86 14.37 5.13
C PRO A 265 27.90 14.26 6.25
N ALA A 266 27.79 15.11 7.28
CA ALA A 266 28.61 14.99 8.46
C ALA A 266 28.39 13.60 9.10
N PRO A 267 29.44 12.92 9.57
CA PRO A 267 29.30 11.66 10.28
C PRO A 267 28.40 11.88 11.49
N LEU A 268 27.52 10.90 11.75
CA LEU A 268 26.66 10.92 12.94
C LEU A 268 27.55 11.03 14.19
N SER A 269 27.19 11.91 15.13
CA SER A 269 27.95 12.06 16.35
C SER A 269 27.99 10.74 17.13
N PRO A 270 29.06 10.46 17.90
CA PRO A 270 29.18 9.23 18.69
C PRO A 270 27.97 8.98 19.60
N GLU A 271 27.33 10.03 20.11
CA GLU A 271 26.11 9.94 20.93
C GLU A 271 24.91 9.45 20.13
N MET A 272 24.77 9.84 18.88
CA MET A 272 23.69 9.38 17.99
C MET A 272 23.90 7.93 17.55
N LEU A 273 25.15 7.50 17.36
CA LEU A 273 25.51 6.11 17.11
C LEU A 273 25.30 5.22 18.34
N ALA A 274 25.65 5.70 19.53
CA ALA A 274 25.44 4.99 20.80
C ALA A 274 23.94 4.78 21.10
N LEU A 275 23.09 5.77 20.85
CA LEU A 275 21.63 5.65 20.99
C LEU A 275 21.01 4.65 19.98
N GLY A 276 21.61 4.50 18.81
CA GLY A 276 21.24 3.48 17.81
C GLY A 276 21.63 2.07 18.28
N ALA A 277 22.87 1.90 18.76
CA ALA A 277 23.43 0.61 19.18
C ALA A 277 22.76 0.03 20.45
N ILE A 278 22.42 0.85 21.44
CA ILE A 278 21.68 0.43 22.65
C ILE A 278 20.29 -0.12 22.27
N ARG A 279 19.72 0.34 21.19
CA ARG A 279 18.40 -0.09 20.70
C ARG A 279 18.41 -1.39 19.94
N GLU A 280 19.45 -1.65 19.16
CA GLU A 280 19.60 -2.93 18.48
C GLU A 280 19.82 -4.08 19.47
N SER A 281 20.57 -3.84 20.54
CA SER A 281 20.80 -4.82 21.59
C SER A 281 19.53 -5.13 22.39
N THR A 282 18.71 -4.12 22.71
CA THR A 282 17.43 -4.33 23.41
C THR A 282 16.36 -4.97 22.52
N ALA A 283 16.39 -4.73 21.21
CA ALA A 283 15.49 -5.38 20.26
C ALA A 283 15.88 -6.86 20.05
N LYS A 284 17.17 -7.16 19.99
CA LYS A 284 17.67 -8.55 19.90
C LYS A 284 17.37 -9.37 21.16
N LEU A 285 17.51 -8.78 22.36
CA LEU A 285 17.16 -9.44 23.63
C LEU A 285 15.66 -9.73 23.77
N ARG A 286 14.79 -8.85 23.27
CA ARG A 286 13.34 -9.07 23.26
C ARG A 286 12.89 -10.07 22.20
N GLY A 287 13.62 -10.22 21.09
CA GLY A 287 13.40 -11.23 20.05
C GLY A 287 13.81 -12.63 20.48
N ALA A 288 14.95 -12.77 21.16
CA ALA A 288 15.49 -14.06 21.62
C ALA A 288 14.58 -14.73 22.67
N ASN A 289 13.99 -13.97 23.59
CA ASN A 289 13.10 -14.51 24.62
C ASN A 289 11.71 -14.96 24.09
N ARG A 290 11.34 -14.64 22.85
CA ARG A 290 10.07 -15.09 22.26
C ARG A 290 10.18 -16.32 21.37
N HIS A 291 11.37 -16.69 20.93
CA HIS A 291 11.56 -17.90 20.12
C HIS A 291 11.52 -19.21 20.95
N GLN A 292 11.60 -19.14 22.28
CA GLN A 292 11.54 -20.33 23.15
C GLN A 292 10.11 -20.79 23.48
N ASN A 293 9.07 -20.02 23.17
CA ASN A 293 7.69 -20.35 23.55
C ASN A 293 6.77 -20.85 22.41
N CYS A 294 7.31 -21.13 21.21
CA CYS A 294 6.52 -21.62 20.08
C CYS A 294 6.90 -23.02 19.58
N SER A 295 7.68 -23.79 20.35
CA SER A 295 7.97 -25.21 20.06
C SER A 295 7.41 -26.11 21.17
N GLY A 296 6.12 -26.23 21.20
CA GLY A 296 5.45 -27.12 22.16
C GLY A 296 3.97 -27.21 21.83
N ASP A 297 3.63 -28.31 21.24
CA ASP A 297 2.38 -29.05 21.14
C ASP A 297 1.89 -29.29 19.72
N VAL A 298 2.50 -30.28 19.10
CA VAL A 298 1.79 -31.20 18.21
C VAL A 298 1.61 -32.50 18.98
N GLY A 299 0.56 -32.53 19.80
CA GLY A 299 0.09 -33.75 20.44
C GLY A 299 -0.81 -34.50 19.48
N SER A 300 -0.31 -35.61 18.99
CA SER A 300 -1.10 -36.67 18.38
C SER A 300 -2.17 -37.18 19.35
N SER A 301 -3.40 -37.25 18.93
CA SER A 301 -4.41 -38.14 19.55
C SER A 301 -4.99 -38.99 18.46
N ASN A 302 -4.50 -40.21 18.43
CA ASN A 302 -5.14 -41.38 17.84
C ASN A 302 -6.08 -42.03 18.83
N GLU A 303 -7.15 -42.56 18.27
CA GLU A 303 -7.91 -43.77 18.63
C GLU A 303 -8.95 -43.73 19.77
N LEU A 304 -10.19 -43.75 19.35
CA LEU A 304 -11.22 -44.81 19.39
C LEU A 304 -11.54 -45.51 20.77
N PRO A 305 -12.73 -46.02 21.00
CA PRO A 305 -13.59 -46.81 20.08
C PRO A 305 -14.93 -46.14 19.72
#